data_8fc774e4112ef4c1fe31fe6e07a19ac4
#
_entry.id   8fc774e4112ef4c1fe31fe6e07a19ac4
#
_cell.length_a   1.000
_cell.length_b   1.000
_cell.length_c   1.000
_cell.angle_alpha   90.00
_cell.angle_beta   90.00
_cell.angle_gamma   90.00
#
_symmetry.space_group_name_H-M   'P 1'
#
loop_
_entity.id
_entity.type
_entity.pdbx_description
1 polymer ?
#
loop_
_entity_poly.entity_id
_entity_poly.type
_entity_poly.pdbx_seq_one_letter_code
_entity_poly.pdbx_strand_id
1 'polypeptide(L)' 'MSTTTNPLTPRQQDVLQWISGFIDTHGFSPSVREIGHAYGWTTNGVMCHLRSMRRKGAVTWIDGQARTIRVVGCDA' A
#
# COMPACT_ATOMS: atom_id res chain seq x y z
N MET A 1 -21.71 -9.01 -0.40
CA MET A 1 -21.33 -8.73 -0.79
C MET A 1 -20.80 -7.81 -0.93
N SER A 2 -20.32 -7.42 -0.82
CA SER A 2 -19.84 -6.65 -0.95
C SER A 2 -19.41 -6.04 -1.65
N THR A 3 -19.25 -5.66 -1.84
CA THR A 3 -19.01 -5.16 -2.65
C THR A 3 -18.11 -4.22 -2.66
N THR A 4 -17.32 -4.22 -2.98
CA THR A 4 -16.45 -3.43 -3.00
C THR A 4 -16.59 -2.36 -3.79
N THR A 5 -16.67 -1.33 -3.35
CA THR A 5 -16.94 -0.22 -4.08
C THR A 5 -15.79 0.46 -4.66
N ASN A 6 -14.63 0.17 -4.21
CA ASN A 6 -13.42 0.79 -4.74
C ASN A 6 -12.45 -0.28 -5.18
N PRO A 7 -12.72 -0.86 -6.32
CA PRO A 7 -11.86 -1.95 -6.77
C PRO A 7 -10.46 -1.43 -7.07
N LEU A 8 -9.50 -2.11 -6.55
CA LEU A 8 -8.11 -1.82 -6.86
C LEU A 8 -7.77 -2.43 -8.21
N THR A 9 -6.85 -1.79 -8.92
CA THR A 9 -6.31 -2.40 -10.13
C THR A 9 -5.51 -3.64 -9.74
N PRO A 10 -5.27 -4.57 -10.66
CA PRO A 10 -4.47 -5.74 -10.34
C PRO A 10 -3.10 -5.37 -9.79
N ARG A 11 -2.48 -4.32 -10.30
CA ARG A 11 -1.19 -3.87 -9.80
C ARG A 11 -1.29 -3.36 -8.38
N GLN A 12 -2.35 -2.63 -8.07
CA GLN A 12 -2.55 -2.11 -6.73
C GLN A 12 -2.83 -3.22 -5.74
N GLN A 13 -3.56 -4.24 -6.14
CA GLN A 13 -3.79 -5.41 -5.30
C GLN A 13 -2.48 -6.13 -4.99
N ASP A 14 -1.63 -6.24 -5.99
CA ASP A 14 -0.33 -6.87 -5.81
C ASP A 14 0.52 -6.11 -4.80
N VAL A 15 0.57 -4.79 -4.92
CA VAL A 15 1.31 -3.95 -3.99
C VAL A 15 0.74 -4.07 -2.59
N LEU A 16 -0.57 -4.09 -2.48
CA LEU A 16 -1.23 -4.19 -1.19
C LEU A 16 -0.85 -5.50 -0.49
N GLN A 17 -0.86 -6.61 -1.23
CA GLN A 17 -0.47 -7.89 -0.67
C GLN A 17 1.00 -7.90 -0.29
N TRP A 18 1.84 -7.27 -1.09
CA TRP A 18 3.25 -7.19 -0.77
C TRP A 18 3.49 -6.43 0.53
N ILE A 19 2.79 -5.31 0.70
CA ILE A 19 2.90 -4.50 1.92
C ILE A 19 2.43 -5.32 3.12
N SER A 20 1.30 -5.98 2.99
CA SER A 20 0.75 -6.79 4.06
C SER A 20 1.70 -7.90 4.46
N GLY A 21 2.27 -8.59 3.47
CA GLY A 21 3.24 -9.65 3.73
C GLY A 21 4.52 -9.13 4.37
N PHE A 22 4.96 -7.94 3.95
CA PHE A 22 6.13 -7.32 4.54
C PHE A 22 5.91 -7.05 6.02
N ILE A 23 4.76 -6.48 6.36
CA ILE A 23 4.44 -6.19 7.75
C ILE A 23 4.38 -7.48 8.57
N ASP A 24 3.75 -8.52 8.02
CA ASP A 24 3.67 -9.79 8.71
C ASP A 24 5.04 -10.39 8.96
N THR A 25 5.93 -10.28 7.99
CA THR A 25 7.26 -10.89 8.09
C THR A 25 8.19 -10.11 9.00
N HIS A 26 8.15 -8.78 8.90
CA HIS A 26 9.13 -7.94 9.57
C HIS A 26 8.60 -7.27 10.84
N GLY A 27 7.29 -7.18 11.00
CA GLY A 27 6.70 -6.53 12.16
C GLY A 27 6.65 -5.01 12.06
N PHE A 28 6.99 -4.45 10.92
CA PHE A 28 6.91 -3.01 10.68
C PHE A 28 6.64 -2.74 9.22
N SER A 29 6.23 -1.52 8.94
CA SER A 29 5.84 -1.12 7.60
C SER A 29 7.05 -0.96 6.68
N PRO A 30 6.90 -1.24 5.38
CA PRO A 30 7.95 -0.89 4.43
C PRO A 30 7.96 0.62 4.20
N SER A 31 9.11 1.13 3.78
CA SER A 31 9.19 2.52 3.35
C SER A 31 8.82 2.61 1.87
N VAL A 32 8.53 3.82 1.43
CA VAL A 32 8.26 4.06 0.01
C VAL A 32 9.44 3.61 -0.85
N ARG A 33 10.64 3.87 -0.37
CA ARG A 33 11.84 3.49 -1.09
C ARG A 33 11.95 1.98 -1.24
N GLU A 34 11.60 1.25 -0.20
CA GLU A 34 11.64 -0.21 -0.24
C GLU A 34 10.63 -0.77 -1.23
N ILE A 35 9.45 -0.18 -1.29
CA ILE A 35 8.45 -0.58 -2.26
C ILE A 35 8.97 -0.33 -3.68
N GLY A 36 9.54 0.83 -3.91
CA GLY A 36 10.11 1.17 -5.21
C GLY A 36 11.20 0.20 -5.62
N HIS A 37 12.02 -0.18 -4.67
CA HIS A 37 13.09 -1.13 -4.93
C HIS A 37 12.54 -2.51 -5.33
N ALA A 38 11.49 -2.93 -4.65
CA ALA A 38 10.90 -4.24 -4.91
C ALA A 38 10.27 -4.32 -6.30
N TYR A 39 9.71 -3.21 -6.77
CA TYR A 39 9.00 -3.21 -8.03
C TYR A 39 9.77 -2.52 -9.17
N GLY A 40 10.93 -1.97 -8.87
CA GLY A 40 11.67 -1.23 -9.87
C GLY A 40 11.04 0.11 -10.22
N TRP A 41 10.32 0.71 -9.29
CA TRP A 41 9.63 1.98 -9.51
C TRP A 41 10.38 3.13 -8.86
N THR A 42 10.18 4.32 -9.40
CA THR A 42 10.68 5.52 -8.76
C THR A 42 9.82 5.85 -7.54
N THR A 43 10.34 6.68 -6.66
CA THR A 43 9.57 7.13 -5.49
C THR A 43 8.25 7.78 -5.92
N ASN A 44 8.30 8.60 -6.98
CA ASN A 44 7.08 9.23 -7.47
C ASN A 44 6.08 8.20 -7.97
N GLY A 45 6.54 7.16 -8.64
CA GLY A 45 5.67 6.10 -9.11
C GLY A 45 4.99 5.37 -7.97
N VAL A 46 5.76 5.06 -6.92
CA VAL A 46 5.20 4.43 -5.74
C VAL A 46 4.14 5.32 -5.09
N MET A 47 4.47 6.61 -4.92
CA MET A 47 3.53 7.54 -4.30
C MET A 47 2.25 7.70 -5.11
N CYS A 48 2.36 7.67 -6.42
CA CYS A 48 1.18 7.71 -7.28
C CYS A 48 0.23 6.57 -6.98
N HIS A 49 0.76 5.36 -6.92
CA HIS A 49 -0.06 4.20 -6.60
C HIS A 49 -0.60 4.26 -5.18
N LEU A 50 0.24 4.62 -4.22
CA LEU A 50 -0.18 4.69 -2.83
C LEU A 50 -1.27 5.73 -2.60
N ARG A 51 -1.15 6.89 -3.23
CA ARG A 51 -2.18 7.92 -3.10
C ARG A 51 -3.52 7.44 -3.65
N SER A 52 -3.49 6.76 -4.78
CA SER A 52 -4.69 6.18 -5.34
C SER A 52 -5.31 5.15 -4.40
N MET A 53 -4.47 4.28 -3.84
CA MET A 53 -4.94 3.26 -2.90
C MET A 53 -5.47 3.88 -1.62
N ARG A 54 -4.83 4.95 -1.15
CA ARG A 54 -5.29 5.66 0.05
C ARG A 54 -6.65 6.29 -0.21
N ARG A 55 -6.83 6.88 -1.38
CA ARG A 55 -8.11 7.47 -1.75
C ARG A 55 -9.21 6.40 -1.80
N LYS A 56 -8.86 5.20 -2.20
CA LYS A 56 -9.80 4.08 -2.24
C LYS A 56 -10.01 3.43 -0.88
N GLY A 57 -9.28 3.87 0.13
CA GLY A 57 -9.44 3.34 1.47
C GLY A 57 -8.68 2.06 1.73
N ALA A 58 -7.74 1.69 0.88
CA ALA A 58 -7.01 0.44 1.03
C ALA A 58 -5.78 0.56 1.93
N VAL A 59 -5.16 1.73 1.97
CA VAL A 59 -3.99 1.96 2.81
C VAL A 59 -4.06 3.34 3.43
N THR A 60 -3.26 3.54 4.46
CA THR A 60 -3.11 4.85 5.06
C THR A 60 -1.67 4.98 5.56
N TRP A 61 -1.24 6.21 5.77
CA TRP A 61 0.07 6.47 6.35
C TRP A 61 0.07 7.89 6.93
N ILE A 62 1.11 8.20 7.68
CA ILE A 62 1.29 9.53 8.27
C ILE A 62 2.28 10.28 7.41
N ASP A 63 1.84 11.39 6.82
CA ASP A 63 2.69 12.19 5.96
C ASP A 63 3.92 12.68 6.73
N GLY A 64 5.05 12.64 6.09
CA GLY A 64 6.30 13.09 6.69
C GLY A 64 6.96 12.10 7.62
N GLN A 65 6.34 10.95 7.86
CA GLN A 65 6.94 9.92 8.71
C GLN A 65 7.13 8.65 7.91
N ALA A 66 8.32 8.11 7.96
CA ALA A 66 8.62 6.86 7.26
C ALA A 66 8.01 5.69 8.03
N ARG A 67 7.78 4.61 7.31
CA ARG A 67 7.36 3.34 7.90
C ARG A 67 6.05 3.43 8.66
N THR A 68 5.13 4.24 8.16
CA THR A 68 3.81 4.38 8.78
C THR A 68 2.70 3.83 7.89
N ILE A 69 3.05 3.21 6.79
CA ILE A 69 2.06 2.68 5.86
C ILE A 69 1.34 1.50 6.50
N ARG A 70 0.02 1.53 6.46
CA ARG A 70 -0.78 0.45 7.00
C ARG A 70 -1.83 0.04 6.00
N VAL A 71 -2.10 -1.25 5.96
CA VAL A 71 -3.20 -1.78 5.17
C VAL A 71 -4.48 -1.58 5.98
N VAL A 72 -5.41 -0.86 5.42
CA VAL A 72 -6.71 -0.64 6.06
C VAL A 72 -7.55 -1.87 5.76
N GLY A 73 -8.12 -2.35 6.68
CA GLY A 73 -8.77 -3.55 6.52
C GLY A 73 -9.95 -3.55 5.69
N CYS A 74 -10.43 -3.89 5.37
CA CYS A 74 -11.35 -3.98 4.67
C CYS A 74 -12.30 -4.73 4.93
N ASP A 75 -12.59 -5.04 5.26
CA ASP A 75 -13.43 -5.75 5.34
C ASP A 75 -14.17 -5.89 5.63
N ALA A 76 -14.26 -5.86 5.72
CA ALA A 76 -14.97 -6.11 5.97
C ALA A 76 -15.43 -6.23 6.07
#